data_05f5baade849defed7016b14f57604c7
#
_entry.id   05f5baade849defed7016b14f57604c7
#
_cell.length_a   1.000
_cell.length_b   1.000
_cell.length_c   1.000
_cell.angle_alpha   90.00
_cell.angle_beta   90.00
_cell.angle_gamma   90.00
#
_symmetry.space_group_name_H-M   'P 1'
#
loop_
_entity.id
_entity.type
_entity.pdbx_description
1 polymer ?
#
loop_
_entity_poly.entity_id
_entity_poly.type
_entity_poly.pdbx_seq_one_letter_code
_entity_poly.pdbx_strand_id
1 'polypeptide(L)'
;MAALQTIVDKCNGMTINRRKVVGLQITRNEIPRLSTTPTKNPWKITLDMPSSLRYSDARSLMEALDSLDRTGYEDITFSNNSCLSWIFRYQGSLAQSQIALMTVQSFVGTTLTLTTLPAIASSRVLFEPNDLIQIGNNPYPFTVTSQVLRGTGSTVTVTTHRPNIISTSVAGLGLTVGNACTFRMFCPNMPVYKLIPGGAQYAAGGTRINNALIEWSDAFELYEYVGTS
;
A
#
# COMPACT_ATOMS: atom_id res chain seq x y z
N MET A 1 17.50 -7.63 2.22
CA MET A 1 16.69 -6.45 1.84
C MET A 1 15.49 -7.02 1.12
N ALA A 2 14.28 -6.58 1.47
CA ALA A 2 13.08 -7.10 0.81
C ALA A 2 13.08 -6.67 -0.66
N ALA A 3 12.85 -7.62 -1.57
CA ALA A 3 12.96 -7.37 -3.02
C ALA A 3 11.86 -6.43 -3.52
N LEU A 4 10.61 -6.65 -3.09
CA LEU A 4 9.49 -5.77 -3.41
C LEU A 4 9.68 -4.36 -2.85
N GLN A 5 10.23 -4.22 -1.63
CA GLN A 5 10.51 -2.90 -1.07
C GLN A 5 11.51 -2.12 -1.94
N THR A 6 12.54 -2.79 -2.46
CA THR A 6 13.50 -2.14 -3.37
C THR A 6 12.83 -1.63 -4.64
N ILE A 7 11.86 -2.36 -5.18
CA ILE A 7 11.05 -1.95 -6.35
C ILE A 7 10.18 -0.75 -5.99
N VAL A 8 9.46 -0.82 -4.88
CA VAL A 8 8.60 0.26 -4.39
C VAL A 8 9.38 1.56 -4.20
N ASP A 9 10.58 1.49 -3.62
CA ASP A 9 11.39 2.68 -3.35
C ASP A 9 11.87 3.40 -4.62
N LYS A 10 11.92 2.69 -5.76
CA LYS A 10 12.37 3.24 -7.05
C LYS A 10 11.24 3.62 -8.00
N CYS A 11 9.99 3.24 -7.73
CA CYS A 11 8.85 3.57 -8.58
C CYS A 11 8.55 5.07 -8.59
N ASN A 12 8.09 5.56 -9.74
CA ASN A 12 7.72 6.97 -9.93
C ASN A 12 6.24 7.20 -10.24
N GLY A 13 5.49 6.13 -10.45
CA GLY A 13 4.04 6.17 -10.66
C GLY A 13 3.33 5.06 -9.89
N MET A 14 2.08 5.32 -9.50
CA MET A 14 1.25 4.35 -8.80
C MET A 14 -0.21 4.50 -9.15
N THR A 15 -0.86 3.37 -9.43
CA THR A 15 -2.32 3.27 -9.56
C THR A 15 -2.87 2.38 -8.46
N ILE A 16 -3.86 2.87 -7.73
CA ILE A 16 -4.50 2.14 -6.62
C ILE A 16 -5.89 1.68 -7.05
N ASN A 17 -6.16 0.39 -6.96
CA ASN A 17 -7.47 -0.18 -7.17
C ASN A 17 -7.98 -0.82 -5.87
N ARG A 18 -9.10 -0.27 -5.37
CA ARG A 18 -9.81 -0.75 -4.17
C ARG A 18 -11.21 -1.26 -4.52
N ARG A 19 -11.50 -1.52 -5.79
CA ARG A 19 -12.81 -1.93 -6.22
C ARG A 19 -13.12 -3.33 -5.73
N LYS A 20 -14.37 -3.54 -5.36
CA LYS A 20 -14.89 -4.89 -5.09
C LYS A 20 -14.66 -5.75 -6.32
N VAL A 21 -14.12 -6.94 -6.09
CA VAL A 21 -14.04 -7.94 -7.14
C VAL A 21 -15.46 -8.43 -7.39
N VAL A 22 -15.98 -8.12 -8.56
CA VAL A 22 -17.30 -8.56 -9.00
C VAL A 22 -17.11 -9.63 -10.05
N GLY A 23 -17.47 -10.87 -9.72
CA GLY A 23 -17.58 -11.94 -10.72
C GLY A 23 -18.86 -11.70 -11.53
N LEU A 24 -18.73 -11.45 -12.82
CA LEU A 24 -19.85 -11.40 -13.76
C LEU A 24 -19.93 -12.74 -14.47
N GLN A 25 -21.02 -13.45 -14.26
CA GLN A 25 -21.40 -14.65 -15.02
C GLN A 25 -22.61 -14.34 -15.87
N ILE A 26 -22.47 -14.43 -17.18
CA ILE A 26 -23.60 -14.32 -18.10
C ILE A 26 -24.12 -15.74 -18.35
N THR A 27 -25.36 -16.00 -18.00
CA THR A 27 -26.00 -17.28 -18.26
C THR A 27 -26.34 -17.41 -19.76
N ARG A 28 -26.62 -18.63 -20.23
CA ARG A 28 -27.00 -18.90 -21.62
C ARG A 28 -28.24 -18.11 -22.11
N ASN A 29 -29.04 -17.62 -21.19
CA ASN A 29 -30.24 -16.80 -21.46
C ASN A 29 -29.93 -15.30 -21.30
N GLU A 30 -28.67 -14.88 -21.40
CA GLU A 30 -28.21 -13.48 -21.28
C GLU A 30 -28.54 -12.80 -19.94
N ILE A 31 -28.91 -13.59 -18.92
CA ILE A 31 -29.20 -13.05 -17.59
C ILE A 31 -27.85 -12.87 -16.85
N PRO A 32 -27.46 -11.62 -16.51
CA PRO A 32 -26.27 -11.36 -15.75
C PRO A 32 -26.45 -11.82 -14.29
N ARG A 33 -25.55 -12.65 -13.82
CA ARG A 33 -25.40 -12.98 -12.39
C ARG A 33 -24.16 -12.32 -11.85
N LEU A 34 -24.35 -11.47 -10.85
CA LEU A 34 -23.26 -10.81 -10.15
C LEU A 34 -22.91 -11.61 -8.89
N SER A 35 -21.67 -12.06 -8.81
CA SER A 35 -21.11 -12.60 -7.59
C SER A 35 -20.19 -11.55 -6.97
N THR A 36 -20.55 -11.04 -5.80
CA THR A 36 -19.70 -10.14 -5.03
C THR A 36 -19.11 -10.91 -3.86
N THR A 37 -17.81 -10.81 -3.65
CA THR A 37 -17.18 -11.29 -2.42
C THR A 37 -17.08 -10.08 -1.47
N PRO A 38 -18.08 -9.86 -0.59
CA PRO A 38 -18.17 -8.61 0.17
C PRO A 38 -17.17 -8.51 1.31
N THR A 39 -16.49 -9.59 1.65
CA THR A 39 -15.76 -9.71 2.91
C THR A 39 -14.31 -9.29 2.86
N LYS A 40 -13.68 -9.29 1.71
CA LYS A 40 -12.24 -8.97 1.59
C LYS A 40 -12.05 -8.13 0.34
N ASN A 41 -12.03 -6.82 0.47
CA ASN A 41 -11.65 -5.92 -0.63
C ASN A 41 -10.11 -5.75 -0.60
N PRO A 42 -9.35 -6.66 -1.21
CA PRO A 42 -7.89 -6.59 -1.18
C PRO A 42 -7.39 -5.39 -1.97
N TRP A 43 -6.25 -4.88 -1.57
CA TRP A 43 -5.55 -3.87 -2.33
C TRP A 43 -4.95 -4.47 -3.59
N LYS A 44 -5.14 -3.78 -4.70
CA LYS A 44 -4.35 -3.96 -5.92
C LYS A 44 -3.62 -2.65 -6.18
N ILE A 45 -2.30 -2.70 -6.25
CA ILE A 45 -1.44 -1.55 -6.51
C ILE A 45 -0.63 -1.86 -7.75
N THR A 46 -0.69 -0.98 -8.74
CA THR A 46 0.13 -1.06 -9.94
C THR A 46 1.20 0.00 -9.85
N LEU A 47 2.45 -0.38 -10.00
CA LEU A 47 3.61 0.50 -9.88
C LEU A 47 4.29 0.67 -11.22
N ASP A 48 4.54 1.91 -11.61
CA ASP A 48 5.24 2.26 -12.83
C ASP A 48 6.71 2.55 -12.53
N MET A 49 7.60 1.91 -13.27
CA MET A 49 9.03 2.10 -13.15
C MET A 49 9.52 3.25 -14.05
N PRO A 50 10.55 3.99 -13.64
CA PRO A 50 11.14 5.00 -14.50
C PRO A 50 11.59 4.40 -15.84
N SER A 51 11.19 5.03 -16.94
CA SER A 51 11.49 4.56 -18.31
C SER A 51 12.96 4.77 -18.74
N SER A 52 13.76 5.47 -17.95
CA SER A 52 15.12 5.91 -18.31
C SER A 52 16.21 5.42 -17.36
N LEU A 53 16.00 4.29 -16.70
CA LEU A 53 17.05 3.72 -15.85
C LEU A 53 18.19 3.13 -16.67
N ARG A 54 19.42 3.48 -16.31
CA ARG A 54 20.60 2.81 -16.85
C ARG A 54 20.83 1.47 -16.16
N TYR A 55 21.30 0.50 -16.89
CA TYR A 55 21.56 -0.84 -16.34
C TYR A 55 22.49 -0.81 -15.12
N SER A 56 23.53 0.03 -15.13
CA SER A 56 24.41 0.19 -13.96
C SER A 56 23.67 0.64 -12.70
N ASP A 57 22.69 1.54 -12.88
CA ASP A 57 21.95 2.13 -11.76
C ASP A 57 20.79 1.22 -11.29
N ALA A 58 20.31 0.39 -12.20
CA ALA A 58 19.22 -0.54 -11.93
C ALA A 58 19.69 -1.94 -11.50
N ARG A 59 21.00 -2.22 -11.52
CA ARG A 59 21.52 -3.56 -11.23
C ARG A 59 21.03 -4.14 -9.91
N SER A 60 20.98 -3.32 -8.85
CA SER A 60 20.45 -3.77 -7.56
C SER A 60 18.96 -4.12 -7.61
N LEU A 61 18.20 -3.43 -8.48
CA LEU A 61 16.80 -3.72 -8.73
C LEU A 61 16.65 -5.04 -9.49
N MET A 62 17.52 -5.30 -10.49
CA MET A 62 17.52 -6.55 -11.24
C MET A 62 17.83 -7.74 -10.33
N GLU A 63 18.84 -7.60 -9.46
CA GLU A 63 19.17 -8.62 -8.46
C GLU A 63 18.01 -8.86 -7.49
N ALA A 64 17.29 -7.80 -7.10
CA ALA A 64 16.11 -7.92 -6.26
C ALA A 64 14.96 -8.66 -6.97
N LEU A 65 14.77 -8.40 -8.26
CA LEU A 65 13.77 -9.11 -9.08
C LEU A 65 14.11 -10.60 -9.24
N ASP A 66 15.34 -10.92 -9.55
CA ASP A 66 15.80 -12.30 -9.73
C ASP A 66 15.70 -13.10 -8.43
N SER A 67 15.86 -12.45 -7.28
CA SER A 67 15.72 -13.06 -5.96
C SER A 67 14.29 -13.15 -5.45
N LEU A 68 13.33 -12.49 -6.10
CA LEU A 68 11.95 -12.47 -5.65
C LEU A 68 11.27 -13.83 -5.89
N ASP A 69 10.83 -14.47 -4.82
CA ASP A 69 9.97 -15.63 -4.92
C ASP A 69 8.57 -15.22 -5.36
N ARG A 70 8.13 -15.68 -6.51
CA ARG A 70 6.81 -15.38 -7.09
C ARG A 70 5.66 -15.94 -6.27
N THR A 71 5.90 -16.88 -5.41
CA THR A 71 4.91 -17.49 -4.51
C THR A 71 4.91 -16.87 -3.12
N GLY A 72 5.95 -16.12 -2.79
CA GLY A 72 6.10 -15.44 -1.51
C GLY A 72 5.38 -14.10 -1.45
N TYR A 73 5.29 -13.56 -0.26
CA TYR A 73 4.82 -12.20 0.00
C TYR A 73 5.88 -11.42 0.77
N GLU A 74 5.81 -10.11 0.67
CA GLU A 74 6.64 -9.21 1.45
C GLU A 74 5.79 -8.09 2.04
N ASP A 75 6.21 -7.62 3.20
CA ASP A 75 5.62 -6.45 3.83
C ASP A 75 6.33 -5.19 3.32
N ILE A 76 5.60 -4.31 2.65
CA ILE A 76 6.12 -3.08 2.01
C ILE A 76 5.53 -1.83 2.63
N THR A 77 6.27 -0.73 2.55
CA THR A 77 5.83 0.60 2.96
C THR A 77 6.21 1.64 1.90
N PHE A 78 5.45 2.72 1.82
CA PHE A 78 5.71 3.82 0.88
C PHE A 78 6.45 5.00 1.52
N SER A 79 6.82 4.91 2.79
CA SER A 79 7.46 6.01 3.53
C SER A 79 8.79 6.46 2.95
N ASN A 80 9.55 5.55 2.35
CA ASN A 80 10.89 5.81 1.82
C ASN A 80 10.90 6.23 0.35
N ASN A 81 9.79 6.09 -0.37
CA ASN A 81 9.70 6.49 -1.76
C ASN A 81 9.55 8.01 -1.88
N SER A 82 10.52 8.68 -2.48
CA SER A 82 10.53 10.13 -2.64
C SER A 82 9.38 10.67 -3.50
N CYS A 83 8.88 9.87 -4.45
CA CYS A 83 7.83 10.27 -5.38
C CYS A 83 6.42 9.95 -4.86
N LEU A 84 6.27 8.85 -4.11
CA LEU A 84 4.97 8.28 -3.77
C LEU A 84 4.58 8.42 -2.30
N SER A 85 5.51 8.75 -1.40
CA SER A 85 5.27 8.82 0.05
C SER A 85 4.18 9.83 0.46
N TRP A 86 3.96 10.86 -0.35
CA TRP A 86 2.95 11.87 -0.10
C TRP A 86 1.51 11.36 -0.31
N ILE A 87 1.30 10.33 -1.15
CA ILE A 87 -0.02 9.82 -1.54
C ILE A 87 -0.78 9.28 -0.33
N PHE A 88 -0.06 8.63 0.58
CA PHE A 88 -0.63 8.08 1.81
C PHE A 88 -0.34 8.93 3.05
N ARG A 89 0.09 10.17 2.86
CA ARG A 89 0.34 11.05 4.00
C ARG A 89 -0.93 11.27 4.81
N TYR A 90 -0.82 11.11 6.10
CA TYR A 90 -1.90 11.39 7.04
C TYR A 90 -2.38 12.85 6.93
N GLN A 91 -3.68 13.04 6.80
CA GLN A 91 -4.33 14.33 6.56
C GLN A 91 -5.00 14.93 7.82
N GLY A 92 -5.13 14.16 8.89
CA GLY A 92 -5.70 14.64 10.14
C GLY A 92 -4.82 15.66 10.85
N SER A 93 -5.28 16.15 11.99
CA SER A 93 -4.61 17.24 12.72
C SER A 93 -3.77 16.79 13.91
N LEU A 94 -3.51 15.51 14.06
CA LEU A 94 -2.71 14.96 15.16
C LEU A 94 -1.22 14.86 14.82
N ALA A 95 -0.38 15.08 15.84
CA ALA A 95 1.01 14.65 15.74
C ALA A 95 1.12 13.13 15.90
N GLN A 96 2.16 12.53 15.33
CA GLN A 96 2.40 11.07 15.39
C GLN A 96 2.45 10.55 16.85
N SER A 97 3.00 11.33 17.77
CA SER A 97 3.03 10.99 19.20
C SER A 97 1.64 10.91 19.84
N GLN A 98 0.68 11.71 19.35
CA GLN A 98 -0.70 11.68 19.83
C GLN A 98 -1.47 10.48 19.26
N ILE A 99 -1.19 10.12 18.01
CA ILE A 99 -1.77 8.94 17.38
C ILE A 99 -1.30 7.66 18.07
N ALA A 100 -0.03 7.58 18.42
CA ALA A 100 0.56 6.44 19.10
C ALA A 100 -0.06 6.15 20.50
N LEU A 101 -0.73 7.12 21.10
CA LEU A 101 -1.45 6.95 22.36
C LEU A 101 -2.82 6.28 22.18
N MET A 102 -3.42 6.41 21.00
CA MET A 102 -4.74 5.84 20.74
C MET A 102 -4.66 4.31 20.63
N THR A 103 -5.64 3.65 21.21
CA THR A 103 -5.74 2.20 21.17
C THR A 103 -7.10 1.76 20.63
N VAL A 104 -7.14 0.59 20.04
CA VAL A 104 -8.36 -0.02 19.55
C VAL A 104 -9.15 -0.59 20.73
N GLN A 105 -10.42 -0.21 20.86
CA GLN A 105 -11.34 -0.85 21.78
C GLN A 105 -12.00 -2.07 21.13
N SER A 106 -12.51 -1.92 19.90
CA SER A 106 -13.15 -2.99 19.14
C SER A 106 -13.11 -2.71 17.64
N PHE A 107 -13.21 -3.76 16.83
CA PHE A 107 -13.36 -3.64 15.39
C PHE A 107 -14.33 -4.70 14.89
N VAL A 108 -15.57 -4.29 14.64
CA VAL A 108 -16.67 -5.17 14.22
C VAL A 108 -17.22 -4.73 12.87
N GLY A 109 -17.21 -5.64 11.91
CA GLY A 109 -17.56 -5.29 10.53
C GLY A 109 -16.62 -4.19 10.00
N THR A 110 -17.19 -3.08 9.54
CA THR A 110 -16.46 -1.89 9.06
C THR A 110 -16.31 -0.80 10.15
N THR A 111 -16.73 -1.07 11.38
CA THR A 111 -16.76 -0.10 12.47
C THR A 111 -15.60 -0.34 13.44
N LEU A 112 -14.64 0.57 13.42
CA LEU A 112 -13.48 0.59 14.32
C LEU A 112 -13.77 1.59 15.46
N THR A 113 -13.75 1.14 16.71
CA THR A 113 -13.89 1.99 17.88
C THR A 113 -12.53 2.19 18.54
N LEU A 114 -12.15 3.46 18.74
CA LEU A 114 -10.89 3.86 19.35
C LEU A 114 -11.13 4.45 20.73
N THR A 115 -10.17 4.25 21.61
CA THR A 115 -10.12 4.77 22.98
C THR A 115 -8.76 5.41 23.26
N THR A 116 -8.54 5.90 24.47
CA THR A 116 -7.31 6.62 24.85
C THR A 116 -7.06 7.81 23.93
N LEU A 117 -8.12 8.59 23.70
CA LEU A 117 -8.08 9.70 22.76
C LEU A 117 -7.24 10.87 23.34
N PRO A 118 -6.48 11.60 22.50
CA PRO A 118 -5.67 12.73 22.95
C PRO A 118 -6.54 13.86 23.52
N ALA A 119 -6.00 14.58 24.51
CA ALA A 119 -6.64 15.73 25.14
C ALA A 119 -6.49 16.98 24.24
N ILE A 120 -7.35 17.07 23.23
CA ILE A 120 -7.43 18.19 22.26
C ILE A 120 -8.87 18.66 22.12
N ALA A 121 -9.08 19.80 21.47
CA ALA A 121 -10.42 20.35 21.23
C ALA A 121 -11.31 19.35 20.48
N SER A 122 -12.58 19.26 20.86
CA SER A 122 -13.56 18.33 20.30
C SER A 122 -13.84 18.53 18.81
N SER A 123 -13.59 19.72 18.29
CA SER A 123 -13.71 20.08 16.87
C SER A 123 -12.51 19.69 16.02
N ARG A 124 -11.42 19.19 16.61
CA ARG A 124 -10.24 18.79 15.84
C ARG A 124 -10.49 17.51 15.08
N VAL A 125 -10.00 17.50 13.85
CA VAL A 125 -10.11 16.35 12.97
C VAL A 125 -9.09 15.29 13.38
N LEU A 126 -9.57 14.10 13.69
CA LEU A 126 -8.72 12.94 13.97
C LEU A 126 -8.30 12.25 12.66
N PHE A 127 -9.24 12.04 11.76
CA PHE A 127 -8.98 11.39 10.48
C PHE A 127 -9.78 12.06 9.37
N GLU A 128 -9.17 12.18 8.21
CA GLU A 128 -9.81 12.57 6.96
C GLU A 128 -10.16 11.36 6.10
N PRO A 129 -11.12 11.50 5.17
CA PRO A 129 -11.40 10.44 4.20
C PRO A 129 -10.14 10.05 3.42
N ASN A 130 -9.93 8.76 3.26
CA ASN A 130 -8.76 8.11 2.66
C ASN A 130 -7.48 8.08 3.53
N ASP A 131 -7.49 8.62 4.74
CA ASP A 131 -6.40 8.33 5.67
C ASP A 131 -6.25 6.82 5.86
N LEU A 132 -5.00 6.34 5.85
CA LEU A 132 -4.67 4.96 6.14
C LEU A 132 -4.55 4.74 7.65
N ILE A 133 -5.11 3.64 8.12
CA ILE A 133 -4.96 3.16 9.50
C ILE A 133 -4.52 1.69 9.47
N GLN A 134 -3.46 1.40 10.18
CA GLN A 134 -3.02 0.04 10.46
C GLN A 134 -3.14 -0.23 11.96
N ILE A 135 -3.59 -1.42 12.33
CA ILE A 135 -3.82 -1.82 13.72
C ILE A 135 -2.69 -2.72 14.19
N GLY A 136 -1.95 -2.25 15.19
CA GLY A 136 -0.77 -2.94 15.68
C GLY A 136 0.23 -3.21 14.56
N ASN A 137 0.84 -4.40 14.59
CA ASN A 137 1.79 -4.84 13.56
C ASN A 137 1.13 -5.64 12.40
N ASN A 138 -0.22 -5.61 12.30
CA ASN A 138 -0.92 -6.31 11.24
C ASN A 138 -0.74 -5.57 9.92
N PRO A 139 -0.13 -6.15 8.88
CA PRO A 139 0.20 -5.47 7.63
C PRO A 139 -1.00 -5.39 6.67
N TYR A 140 -2.15 -4.97 7.21
CA TYR A 140 -3.42 -4.86 6.51
C TYR A 140 -4.01 -3.47 6.76
N PRO A 141 -3.60 -2.43 6.02
CA PRO A 141 -4.10 -1.08 6.21
C PRO A 141 -5.55 -0.94 5.75
N PHE A 142 -6.29 -0.14 6.50
CA PHE A 142 -7.68 0.23 6.22
C PHE A 142 -7.73 1.72 5.88
N THR A 143 -8.61 2.12 4.96
CA THR A 143 -8.88 3.53 4.72
C THR A 143 -10.11 3.97 5.46
N VAL A 144 -10.04 5.18 6.00
CA VAL A 144 -11.18 5.89 6.58
C VAL A 144 -12.12 6.34 5.45
N THR A 145 -13.43 6.18 5.63
CA THR A 145 -14.41 6.51 4.59
C THR A 145 -15.08 7.86 4.82
N SER A 146 -15.04 8.40 6.02
CA SER A 146 -15.65 9.68 6.39
C SER A 146 -14.77 10.44 7.38
N GLN A 147 -14.86 11.76 7.39
CA GLN A 147 -14.16 12.58 8.36
C GLN A 147 -14.58 12.20 9.79
N VAL A 148 -13.61 12.15 10.68
CA VAL A 148 -13.79 11.80 12.09
C VAL A 148 -13.26 12.92 12.97
N LEU A 149 -14.14 13.52 13.77
CA LEU A 149 -13.78 14.54 14.76
C LEU A 149 -13.45 13.89 16.10
N ARG A 150 -12.66 14.59 16.93
CA ARG A 150 -12.34 14.17 18.30
C ARG A 150 -13.60 13.97 19.16
N GLY A 151 -14.61 14.81 18.98
CA GLY A 151 -15.80 14.77 19.79
C GLY A 151 -15.53 15.00 21.29
N THR A 152 -16.56 14.89 22.11
CA THR A 152 -16.48 15.07 23.58
C THR A 152 -16.39 13.74 24.34
N GLY A 153 -16.61 12.61 23.66
CA GLY A 153 -16.62 11.27 24.26
C GLY A 153 -15.23 10.75 24.63
N SER A 154 -15.20 9.67 25.40
CA SER A 154 -13.98 8.91 25.71
C SER A 154 -13.55 7.98 24.57
N THR A 155 -14.47 7.74 23.65
CA THR A 155 -14.25 6.89 22.47
C THR A 155 -14.67 7.61 21.21
N VAL A 156 -14.14 7.17 20.06
CA VAL A 156 -14.54 7.64 18.76
C VAL A 156 -14.71 6.44 17.81
N THR A 157 -15.66 6.56 16.89
CA THR A 157 -15.96 5.54 15.90
C THR A 157 -15.45 5.97 14.54
N VAL A 158 -14.72 5.06 13.88
CA VAL A 158 -14.16 5.23 12.53
C VAL A 158 -14.77 4.20 11.61
N THR A 159 -15.30 4.63 10.47
CA THR A 159 -15.80 3.70 9.44
C THR A 159 -14.70 3.43 8.41
N THR A 160 -14.44 2.15 8.15
CA THR A 160 -13.40 1.70 7.24
C THR A 160 -13.98 1.20 5.91
N HIS A 161 -13.17 1.23 4.84
CA HIS A 161 -13.59 0.82 3.48
C HIS A 161 -13.91 -0.67 3.36
N ARG A 162 -13.43 -1.49 4.29
CA ARG A 162 -13.63 -2.95 4.33
C ARG A 162 -13.81 -3.43 5.76
N PRO A 163 -14.42 -4.59 5.97
CA PRO A 163 -14.55 -5.17 7.30
C PRO A 163 -13.20 -5.60 7.85
N ASN A 164 -13.19 -5.85 9.16
CA ASN A 164 -12.03 -6.44 9.83
C ASN A 164 -11.66 -7.78 9.19
N ILE A 165 -10.42 -7.90 8.73
CA ILE A 165 -9.84 -9.11 8.15
C ILE A 165 -8.73 -9.70 9.04
N ILE A 166 -8.48 -9.09 10.20
CA ILE A 166 -7.47 -9.52 11.16
C ILE A 166 -8.06 -10.66 11.98
N SER A 167 -7.42 -11.82 11.95
CA SER A 167 -7.91 -13.02 12.64
C SER A 167 -7.65 -13.02 14.14
N THR A 168 -6.75 -12.17 14.62
CA THR A 168 -6.40 -12.06 16.05
C THR A 168 -7.20 -10.96 16.74
N SER A 169 -7.25 -10.99 18.07
CA SER A 169 -7.85 -9.90 18.84
C SER A 169 -7.11 -8.59 18.58
N VAL A 170 -7.86 -7.54 18.28
CA VAL A 170 -7.32 -6.20 18.02
C VAL A 170 -7.45 -5.24 19.21
N ALA A 171 -8.19 -5.65 20.25
CA ALA A 171 -8.40 -4.81 21.44
C ALA A 171 -7.08 -4.51 22.17
N GLY A 172 -6.88 -3.26 22.51
CA GLY A 172 -5.66 -2.76 23.17
C GLY A 172 -4.48 -2.48 22.23
N LEU A 173 -4.57 -2.84 20.95
CA LEU A 173 -3.50 -2.56 19.99
C LEU A 173 -3.46 -1.07 19.63
N GLY A 174 -2.26 -0.54 19.45
CA GLY A 174 -2.02 0.83 18.97
C GLY A 174 -2.28 0.96 17.47
N LEU A 175 -2.14 2.20 16.98
CA LEU A 175 -2.37 2.56 15.58
C LEU A 175 -1.09 3.05 14.92
N THR A 176 -0.93 2.70 13.65
CA THR A 176 -0.03 3.35 12.70
C THR A 176 -0.88 4.01 11.60
N VAL A 177 -0.54 5.22 11.20
CA VAL A 177 -1.33 5.96 10.20
C VAL A 177 -0.48 6.47 9.05
N GLY A 178 -1.15 6.70 7.93
CA GLY A 178 -0.55 7.33 6.77
C GLY A 178 0.47 6.44 6.06
N ASN A 179 1.54 7.06 5.54
CA ASN A 179 2.55 6.38 4.72
C ASN A 179 3.47 5.41 5.51
N ALA A 180 3.39 5.41 6.84
CA ALA A 180 4.08 4.44 7.69
C ALA A 180 3.33 3.09 7.77
N CYS A 181 2.10 3.02 7.27
CA CYS A 181 1.36 1.77 7.20
C CYS A 181 2.05 0.76 6.27
N THR A 182 2.03 -0.49 6.68
CA THR A 182 2.67 -1.60 5.98
C THR A 182 1.62 -2.42 5.23
N PHE A 183 1.92 -2.78 4.00
CA PHE A 183 1.07 -3.62 3.15
C PHE A 183 1.73 -4.97 2.94
N ARG A 184 1.02 -6.05 3.16
CA ARG A 184 1.45 -7.40 2.82
C ARG A 184 1.10 -7.70 1.38
N MET A 185 2.09 -7.70 0.51
CA MET A 185 1.89 -7.75 -0.93
C MET A 185 2.65 -8.89 -1.57
N PHE A 186 2.14 -9.36 -2.70
CA PHE A 186 2.86 -10.28 -3.60
C PHE A 186 2.70 -9.81 -5.04
N CYS A 187 3.66 -10.18 -5.89
CA CYS A 187 3.66 -9.89 -7.31
C CYS A 187 3.58 -11.20 -8.10
N PRO A 188 2.39 -11.60 -8.60
CA PRO A 188 2.22 -12.89 -9.28
C PRO A 188 2.90 -12.93 -10.64
N ASN A 189 3.00 -11.78 -11.31
CA ASN A 189 3.56 -11.65 -12.64
C ASN A 189 4.60 -10.53 -12.67
N MET A 190 5.87 -10.92 -12.66
CA MET A 190 6.96 -9.96 -12.79
C MET A 190 7.08 -9.50 -14.24
N PRO A 191 7.09 -8.18 -14.51
CA PRO A 191 7.34 -7.69 -15.86
C PRO A 191 8.75 -8.05 -16.30
N VAL A 192 8.90 -8.40 -17.57
CA VAL A 192 10.20 -8.60 -18.19
C VAL A 192 10.78 -7.25 -18.62
N TYR A 193 12.08 -7.21 -18.80
CA TYR A 193 12.78 -6.00 -19.23
C TYR A 193 13.60 -6.28 -20.49
N LYS A 194 13.79 -5.22 -21.27
CA LYS A 194 14.62 -5.19 -22.45
C LYS A 194 15.80 -4.25 -22.22
N LEU A 195 16.97 -4.69 -22.60
CA LEU A 195 18.16 -3.84 -22.62
C LEU A 195 18.27 -3.16 -23.99
N ILE A 196 18.23 -1.85 -23.99
CA ILE A 196 18.45 -1.03 -25.17
C ILE A 196 19.90 -0.53 -25.11
N PRO A 197 20.76 -0.92 -26.06
CA PRO A 197 22.13 -0.42 -26.06
C PRO A 197 22.15 1.11 -26.13
N GLY A 198 22.63 1.76 -25.08
CA GLY A 198 22.90 3.19 -25.08
C GLY A 198 24.03 3.51 -26.04
N GLY A 199 23.93 4.62 -26.76
CA GLY A 199 25.05 5.12 -27.55
C GLY A 199 26.31 5.28 -26.70
N ALA A 200 27.47 5.29 -27.34
CA ALA A 200 28.74 5.52 -26.66
C ALA A 200 28.67 6.85 -25.92
N GLN A 201 28.71 6.81 -24.61
CA GLN A 201 28.83 8.00 -23.77
C GLN A 201 30.26 8.05 -23.22
N TYR A 202 30.80 9.24 -23.18
CA TYR A 202 32.11 9.49 -22.63
C TYR A 202 31.98 10.18 -21.27
N ALA A 203 32.61 9.65 -20.25
CA ALA A 203 32.76 10.34 -18.98
C ALA A 203 33.72 11.54 -19.15
N ALA A 204 33.67 12.49 -18.21
CA ALA A 204 34.69 13.51 -18.10
C ALA A 204 36.09 12.85 -18.02
N GLY A 205 36.97 13.18 -18.98
CA GLY A 205 38.26 12.50 -19.10
C GLY A 205 38.40 11.50 -20.25
N GLY A 206 37.36 11.37 -21.12
CA GLY A 206 37.41 10.58 -22.35
C GLY A 206 37.18 9.06 -22.19
N THR A 207 36.84 8.60 -20.99
CA THR A 207 36.55 7.18 -20.77
C THR A 207 35.19 6.83 -21.35
N ARG A 208 35.12 5.81 -22.23
CA ARG A 208 33.90 5.32 -22.83
C ARG A 208 33.06 4.56 -21.80
N ILE A 209 31.81 5.00 -21.59
CA ILE A 209 30.84 4.33 -20.75
C ILE A 209 29.90 3.53 -21.67
N ASN A 210 30.06 2.22 -21.69
CA ASN A 210 29.11 1.33 -22.34
C ASN A 210 28.01 1.01 -21.32
N ASN A 211 26.85 1.64 -21.47
CA ASN A 211 25.72 1.41 -20.57
C ASN A 211 24.43 1.26 -21.40
N ALA A 212 23.60 0.29 -21.03
CA ALA A 212 22.30 0.07 -21.64
C ALA A 212 21.21 0.77 -20.83
N LEU A 213 20.15 1.20 -21.52
CA LEU A 213 18.92 1.62 -20.88
C LEU A 213 18.02 0.41 -20.68
N ILE A 214 17.23 0.43 -19.62
CA ILE A 214 16.22 -0.59 -19.33
C ILE A 214 14.86 -0.06 -19.74
N GLU A 215 14.15 -0.87 -20.48
CA GLU A 215 12.76 -0.67 -20.82
C GLU A 215 11.95 -1.86 -20.26
N TRP A 216 10.96 -1.56 -19.42
CA TRP A 216 10.07 -2.56 -18.85
C TRP A 216 8.91 -2.84 -19.82
N SER A 217 8.50 -4.10 -19.96
CA SER A 217 7.38 -4.47 -20.82
C SER A 217 6.04 -3.99 -20.27
N ASP A 218 5.90 -4.05 -18.95
CA ASP A 218 4.66 -3.76 -18.23
C ASP A 218 4.95 -3.13 -16.87
N ALA A 219 3.88 -2.63 -16.22
CA ALA A 219 3.93 -2.17 -14.84
C ALA A 219 3.94 -3.35 -13.85
N PHE A 220 4.44 -3.12 -12.64
CA PHE A 220 4.41 -4.11 -11.57
C PHE A 220 3.03 -4.14 -10.92
N GLU A 221 2.32 -5.26 -11.03
CA GLU A 221 1.04 -5.47 -10.36
C GLU A 221 1.24 -6.17 -9.02
N LEU A 222 0.95 -5.46 -7.94
CA LEU A 222 1.01 -5.96 -6.58
C LEU A 222 -0.40 -6.24 -6.06
N TYR A 223 -0.58 -7.40 -5.47
CA TYR A 223 -1.82 -7.81 -4.84
C TYR A 223 -1.62 -8.02 -3.35
N GLU A 224 -2.58 -7.58 -2.54
CA GLU A 224 -2.55 -7.84 -1.11
C GLU A 224 -2.71 -9.34 -0.85
N TYR A 225 -1.76 -9.90 -0.12
CA TYR A 225 -1.82 -11.29 0.34
C TYR A 225 -2.64 -11.36 1.63
N VAL A 226 -3.90 -11.76 1.50
CA VAL A 226 -4.75 -12.06 2.65
C VAL A 226 -4.71 -13.56 2.87
N GLY A 227 -3.84 -14.00 3.77
CA GLY A 227 -3.68 -15.42 4.09
C GLY A 227 -5.01 -16.06 4.50
N THR A 228 -5.23 -17.29 4.12
CA THR A 228 -6.25 -18.14 4.74
C THR A 228 -5.74 -18.51 6.12
N SER A 229 -6.31 -17.92 7.16
CA SER A 229 -6.18 -18.42 8.53
C SER A 229 -6.96 -19.70 8.70
#